data_e18116a9558250c56caabfd351f5ad8b
#
_entry.id   e18116a9558250c56caabfd351f5ad8b
#
_cell.length_a   1.000
_cell.length_b   1.000
_cell.length_c   1.000
_cell.angle_alpha   90.00
_cell.angle_beta   90.00
_cell.angle_gamma   90.00
#
_symmetry.space_group_name_H-M   'P 1'
#
loop_
_entity.id
_entity.type
_entity.pdbx_description
1 polymer ?
#
loop_
_entity_poly.entity_id
_entity_poly.type
_entity_poly.pdbx_seq_one_letter_code
_entity_poly.pdbx_strand_id
1 'polypeptide(L)'
;MRSLVVRLDSFGDVLLAGPAVRAVAAQSSHVTMLCGPRGEDAARMLPGVDDVLVWEAPWEGFSPPSVDDADVHGLIRRVREGAYDTALILTSFHQSPLPAALLLRMAHVGRIGADSRDHPGQLLDVRHRRLPGRHEAEAALDTAAALGFLPEPTDDGRLRVLPPPDTVGLTGNGPYVVVHPGASAPARAWSPYRCAEAVAALADAGHRVIVTGGPDETALTREVSGEVARDLGGRTDPRGLAGVLRSADVVVSGNTGPAHLAAAVGTPVVSLFAPVVPAERWAPYGVSTILLGDQQAPCAGTRARHCPQPGHPCLDDVTATDVVLAVQKLLKEST
;
A
#
# COMPACT_ATOMS: atom_id res chain seq x y z
N MET A 1 -10.32 -26.25 0.77
CA MET A 1 -10.99 -25.20 -0.02
C MET A 1 -9.91 -24.37 -0.70
N ARG A 2 -10.01 -24.15 -2.01
CA ARG A 2 -9.12 -23.27 -2.79
C ARG A 2 -9.77 -21.90 -2.90
N SER A 3 -9.09 -20.88 -2.49
CA SER A 3 -9.62 -19.52 -2.45
C SER A 3 -8.85 -18.58 -3.37
N LEU A 4 -9.58 -17.65 -4.01
CA LEU A 4 -9.02 -16.57 -4.81
C LEU A 4 -9.25 -15.23 -4.10
N VAL A 5 -8.22 -14.47 -3.83
CA VAL A 5 -8.34 -13.09 -3.37
C VAL A 5 -7.99 -12.15 -4.51
N VAL A 6 -8.87 -11.22 -4.82
CA VAL A 6 -8.69 -10.27 -5.92
C VAL A 6 -8.45 -8.87 -5.36
N ARG A 7 -7.32 -8.26 -5.71
CA ARG A 7 -7.00 -6.86 -5.46
C ARG A 7 -6.16 -6.31 -6.61
N LEU A 8 -6.79 -5.58 -7.51
CA LEU A 8 -6.19 -5.17 -8.79
C LEU A 8 -5.44 -3.84 -8.74
N ASP A 9 -5.48 -3.14 -7.62
CA ASP A 9 -4.91 -1.81 -7.41
C ASP A 9 -3.37 -1.82 -7.34
N SER A 10 -2.83 -0.83 -6.62
CA SER A 10 -1.40 -0.61 -6.49
C SER A 10 -0.76 -1.43 -5.35
N PHE A 11 0.58 -1.36 -5.28
CA PHE A 11 1.40 -2.01 -4.26
C PHE A 11 0.89 -1.78 -2.83
N GLY A 12 0.59 -0.51 -2.46
CA GLY A 12 0.11 -0.17 -1.12
C GLY A 12 -1.26 -0.76 -0.82
N ASP A 13 -2.17 -0.75 -1.80
CA ASP A 13 -3.52 -1.31 -1.64
C ASP A 13 -3.50 -2.83 -1.46
N VAL A 14 -2.57 -3.51 -2.12
CA VAL A 14 -2.33 -4.94 -1.95
C VAL A 14 -1.79 -5.24 -0.56
N LEU A 15 -0.86 -4.44 -0.02
CA LEU A 15 -0.39 -4.58 1.37
C LEU A 15 -1.54 -4.39 2.37
N LEU A 16 -2.43 -3.43 2.13
CA LEU A 16 -3.61 -3.19 2.98
C LEU A 16 -4.60 -4.37 2.98
N ALA A 17 -4.59 -5.21 1.96
CA ALA A 17 -5.38 -6.45 1.92
C ALA A 17 -4.80 -7.56 2.82
N GLY A 18 -3.58 -7.43 3.33
CA GLY A 18 -2.85 -8.46 4.07
C GLY A 18 -3.63 -9.12 5.21
N PRO A 19 -4.29 -8.37 6.12
CA PRO A 19 -5.11 -8.97 7.18
C PRO A 19 -6.25 -9.85 6.65
N ALA A 20 -6.95 -9.41 5.59
CA ALA A 20 -8.01 -10.19 4.95
C ALA A 20 -7.45 -11.44 4.25
N VAL A 21 -6.28 -11.35 3.62
CA VAL A 21 -5.59 -12.49 3.01
C VAL A 21 -5.26 -13.55 4.06
N ARG A 22 -4.75 -13.16 5.23
CA ARG A 22 -4.45 -14.11 6.33
C ARG A 22 -5.73 -14.75 6.87
N ALA A 23 -6.84 -13.98 7.00
CA ALA A 23 -8.12 -14.54 7.40
C ALA A 23 -8.64 -15.59 6.39
N VAL A 24 -8.45 -15.37 5.09
CA VAL A 24 -8.75 -16.35 4.04
C VAL A 24 -7.85 -17.57 4.14
N ALA A 25 -6.54 -17.35 4.34
CA ALA A 25 -5.54 -18.42 4.42
C ALA A 25 -5.78 -19.35 5.62
N ALA A 26 -6.23 -18.80 6.76
CA ALA A 26 -6.55 -19.59 7.96
C ALA A 26 -7.60 -20.68 7.72
N GLN A 27 -8.43 -20.53 6.69
CA GLN A 27 -9.55 -21.46 6.40
C GLN A 27 -9.45 -22.08 5.00
N SER A 28 -8.36 -21.85 4.30
CA SER A 28 -8.13 -22.35 2.94
C SER A 28 -6.95 -23.31 2.90
N SER A 29 -7.04 -24.32 2.06
CA SER A 29 -5.90 -25.21 1.76
C SER A 29 -4.93 -24.62 0.74
N HIS A 30 -5.38 -23.56 0.02
CA HIS A 30 -4.59 -22.88 -0.99
C HIS A 30 -5.21 -21.52 -1.30
N VAL A 31 -4.38 -20.47 -1.32
CA VAL A 31 -4.80 -19.11 -1.64
C VAL A 31 -4.00 -18.59 -2.82
N THR A 32 -4.72 -18.23 -3.88
CA THR A 32 -4.16 -17.49 -5.01
C THR A 32 -4.56 -16.02 -4.90
N MET A 33 -3.63 -15.12 -5.11
CA MET A 33 -3.93 -13.69 -5.22
C MET A 33 -3.91 -13.23 -6.67
N LEU A 34 -5.05 -12.73 -7.16
CA LEU A 34 -5.16 -12.06 -8.45
C LEU A 34 -4.94 -10.56 -8.24
N CYS A 35 -3.88 -10.03 -8.82
CA CYS A 35 -3.51 -8.62 -8.71
C CYS A 35 -3.09 -8.02 -10.06
N GLY A 36 -3.04 -6.68 -10.11
CA GLY A 36 -2.44 -5.97 -11.25
C GLY A 36 -0.90 -6.03 -11.20
N PRO A 37 -0.20 -5.69 -12.31
CA PRO A 37 1.26 -5.70 -12.37
C PRO A 37 1.92 -4.86 -11.27
N ARG A 38 1.31 -3.72 -10.90
CA ARG A 38 1.81 -2.84 -9.84
C ARG A 38 1.61 -3.40 -8.42
N GLY A 39 0.84 -4.45 -8.26
CA GLY A 39 0.59 -5.12 -6.97
C GLY A 39 1.36 -6.43 -6.82
N GLU A 40 2.00 -6.94 -7.87
CA GLU A 40 2.62 -8.26 -7.90
C GLU A 40 3.64 -8.47 -6.78
N ASP A 41 4.59 -7.56 -6.63
CA ASP A 41 5.62 -7.67 -5.61
C ASP A 41 5.04 -7.67 -4.19
N ALA A 42 4.03 -6.83 -3.94
CA ALA A 42 3.32 -6.84 -2.66
C ALA A 42 2.59 -8.17 -2.42
N ALA A 43 1.89 -8.70 -3.42
CA ALA A 43 1.19 -9.98 -3.33
C ALA A 43 2.13 -11.13 -2.98
N ARG A 44 3.32 -11.18 -3.61
CA ARG A 44 4.37 -12.18 -3.33
C ARG A 44 5.00 -12.04 -1.93
N MET A 45 4.83 -10.88 -1.28
CA MET A 45 5.33 -10.63 0.06
C MET A 45 4.30 -10.91 1.16
N LEU A 46 3.01 -11.11 0.81
CA LEU A 46 1.96 -11.33 1.81
C LEU A 46 2.03 -12.73 2.40
N PRO A 47 2.05 -12.87 3.76
CA PRO A 47 1.85 -14.15 4.39
C PRO A 47 0.49 -14.76 4.06
N GLY A 48 0.46 -16.04 3.72
CA GLY A 48 -0.76 -16.78 3.40
C GLY A 48 -1.14 -16.77 1.91
N VAL A 49 -0.35 -16.16 1.05
CA VAL A 49 -0.47 -16.28 -0.42
C VAL A 49 0.43 -17.43 -0.88
N ASP A 50 -0.15 -18.42 -1.55
CA ASP A 50 0.57 -19.55 -2.14
C ASP A 50 0.97 -19.28 -3.59
N ASP A 51 0.05 -18.69 -4.38
CA ASP A 51 0.28 -18.35 -5.79
C ASP A 51 -0.18 -16.93 -6.12
N VAL A 52 0.45 -16.32 -7.11
CA VAL A 52 0.10 -14.99 -7.61
C VAL A 52 -0.25 -15.08 -9.09
N LEU A 53 -1.45 -14.60 -9.42
CA LEU A 53 -1.97 -14.46 -10.77
C LEU A 53 -1.95 -12.98 -11.14
N VAL A 54 -1.13 -12.60 -12.10
CA VAL A 54 -1.01 -11.19 -12.53
C VAL A 54 -1.87 -10.96 -13.78
N TRP A 55 -2.67 -9.89 -13.75
CA TRP A 55 -3.47 -9.43 -14.87
C TRP A 55 -3.72 -7.93 -14.79
N GLU A 56 -3.52 -7.24 -15.90
CA GLU A 56 -3.76 -5.81 -16.00
C GLU A 56 -5.20 -5.54 -16.42
N ALA A 57 -6.03 -5.13 -15.45
CA ALA A 57 -7.46 -4.94 -15.70
C ALA A 57 -7.73 -3.66 -16.50
N PRO A 58 -8.58 -3.71 -17.54
CA PRO A 58 -8.86 -2.55 -18.40
C PRO A 58 -9.75 -1.48 -17.75
N TRP A 59 -10.05 -1.61 -16.47
CA TRP A 59 -10.80 -0.61 -15.67
C TRP A 59 -10.01 -0.10 -14.47
N GLU A 60 -8.72 -0.49 -14.32
CA GLU A 60 -7.94 -0.17 -13.13
C GLU A 60 -6.69 0.64 -13.50
N GLY A 61 -6.35 1.59 -12.65
CA GLY A 61 -5.15 2.41 -12.80
C GLY A 61 -5.38 3.77 -13.45
N PHE A 62 -4.29 4.50 -13.69
CA PHE A 62 -4.35 5.86 -14.26
C PHE A 62 -4.44 5.87 -15.79
N SER A 63 -3.99 4.83 -16.44
CA SER A 63 -3.98 4.66 -17.89
C SER A 63 -4.21 3.19 -18.19
N PRO A 64 -5.43 2.68 -17.95
CA PRO A 64 -5.73 1.27 -18.17
C PRO A 64 -5.60 0.92 -19.66
N PRO A 65 -5.26 -0.33 -19.99
CA PRO A 65 -5.26 -0.80 -21.37
C PRO A 65 -6.68 -0.79 -21.94
N SER A 66 -6.79 -0.83 -23.25
CA SER A 66 -8.08 -1.11 -23.93
C SER A 66 -8.56 -2.53 -23.61
N VAL A 67 -9.88 -2.73 -23.66
CA VAL A 67 -10.45 -4.08 -23.54
C VAL A 67 -10.02 -4.92 -24.72
N ASP A 68 -9.35 -6.05 -24.46
CA ASP A 68 -8.99 -7.06 -25.45
C ASP A 68 -9.71 -8.37 -25.14
N ASP A 69 -10.45 -8.88 -26.12
CA ASP A 69 -11.27 -10.10 -25.97
C ASP A 69 -10.41 -11.33 -25.65
N ALA A 70 -9.29 -11.49 -26.33
CA ALA A 70 -8.41 -12.65 -26.15
C ALA A 70 -7.76 -12.64 -24.76
N ASP A 71 -7.35 -11.47 -24.26
CA ASP A 71 -6.77 -11.30 -22.93
C ASP A 71 -7.82 -11.59 -21.85
N VAL A 72 -9.03 -11.02 -21.95
CA VAL A 72 -10.13 -11.29 -21.02
C VAL A 72 -10.49 -12.78 -20.97
N HIS A 73 -10.62 -13.43 -22.12
CA HIS A 73 -10.86 -14.88 -22.18
C HIS A 73 -9.67 -15.69 -21.65
N GLY A 74 -8.44 -15.18 -21.84
CA GLY A 74 -7.22 -15.74 -21.24
C GLY A 74 -7.30 -15.77 -19.71
N LEU A 75 -7.68 -14.66 -19.08
CA LEU A 75 -7.89 -14.60 -17.64
C LEU A 75 -8.97 -15.60 -17.20
N ILE A 76 -10.13 -15.60 -17.85
CA ILE A 76 -11.23 -16.51 -17.50
C ILE A 76 -10.77 -17.98 -17.53
N ARG A 77 -9.99 -18.39 -18.53
CA ARG A 77 -9.43 -19.76 -18.59
C ARG A 77 -8.50 -20.04 -17.41
N ARG A 78 -7.53 -19.15 -17.13
CA ARG A 78 -6.57 -19.30 -16.03
C ARG A 78 -7.28 -19.41 -14.67
N VAL A 79 -8.31 -18.59 -14.44
CA VAL A 79 -9.10 -18.65 -13.19
C VAL A 79 -9.90 -19.96 -13.13
N ARG A 80 -10.49 -20.40 -14.23
CA ARG A 80 -11.23 -21.68 -14.29
C ARG A 80 -10.33 -22.88 -14.01
N GLU A 81 -9.12 -22.90 -14.56
CA GLU A 81 -8.12 -23.95 -14.32
C GLU A 81 -7.68 -24.02 -12.85
N GLY A 82 -7.71 -22.88 -12.13
CA GLY A 82 -7.44 -22.81 -10.71
C GLY A 82 -8.50 -23.51 -9.84
N ALA A 83 -9.70 -23.76 -10.37
CA ALA A 83 -10.81 -24.46 -9.71
C ALA A 83 -11.09 -23.91 -8.29
N TYR A 84 -11.32 -22.60 -8.19
CA TYR A 84 -11.56 -21.94 -6.92
C TYR A 84 -12.97 -22.17 -6.39
N ASP A 85 -13.08 -22.62 -5.16
CA ASP A 85 -14.34 -22.78 -4.44
C ASP A 85 -14.95 -21.43 -4.07
N THR A 86 -14.09 -20.47 -3.72
CA THR A 86 -14.53 -19.16 -3.23
C THR A 86 -13.60 -18.05 -3.74
N ALA A 87 -14.17 -16.88 -4.04
CA ALA A 87 -13.41 -15.66 -4.31
C ALA A 87 -13.86 -14.51 -3.42
N LEU A 88 -12.88 -13.79 -2.87
CA LEU A 88 -13.02 -12.52 -2.17
C LEU A 88 -12.50 -11.40 -3.06
N ILE A 89 -13.39 -10.49 -3.48
CA ILE A 89 -13.00 -9.32 -4.28
C ILE A 89 -12.88 -8.11 -3.35
N LEU A 90 -11.68 -7.56 -3.28
CA LEU A 90 -11.35 -6.37 -2.52
C LEU A 90 -11.13 -5.19 -3.47
N THR A 91 -11.81 -4.09 -3.20
CA THR A 91 -11.72 -2.85 -3.98
C THR A 91 -11.59 -1.65 -3.05
N SER A 92 -11.04 -0.56 -3.53
CA SER A 92 -11.10 0.72 -2.84
C SER A 92 -12.56 1.25 -2.83
N PHE A 93 -12.90 2.11 -1.88
CA PHE A 93 -14.28 2.54 -1.60
C PHE A 93 -15.01 3.17 -2.80
N HIS A 94 -14.29 3.59 -3.81
CA HIS A 94 -14.81 4.28 -5.01
C HIS A 94 -14.91 3.39 -6.24
N GLN A 95 -14.38 2.17 -6.14
CA GLN A 95 -14.38 1.21 -7.24
C GLN A 95 -15.59 0.28 -7.16
N SER A 96 -15.90 -0.39 -8.27
CA SER A 96 -16.92 -1.43 -8.33
C SER A 96 -16.28 -2.81 -8.46
N PRO A 97 -16.68 -3.80 -7.66
CA PRO A 97 -16.22 -5.17 -7.80
C PRO A 97 -16.90 -5.91 -8.97
N LEU A 98 -17.95 -5.33 -9.56
CA LEU A 98 -18.83 -6.06 -10.48
C LEU A 98 -18.16 -6.50 -11.78
N PRO A 99 -17.24 -5.74 -12.41
CA PRO A 99 -16.52 -6.24 -13.59
C PRO A 99 -15.70 -7.50 -13.27
N ALA A 100 -14.96 -7.50 -12.17
CA ALA A 100 -14.23 -8.69 -11.72
C ALA A 100 -15.19 -9.85 -11.40
N ALA A 101 -16.28 -9.58 -10.66
CA ALA A 101 -17.28 -10.59 -10.34
C ALA A 101 -17.88 -11.27 -11.58
N LEU A 102 -18.15 -10.51 -12.64
CA LEU A 102 -18.63 -11.06 -13.91
C LEU A 102 -17.62 -12.07 -14.51
N LEU A 103 -16.33 -11.70 -14.56
CA LEU A 103 -15.30 -12.59 -15.10
C LEU A 103 -15.14 -13.86 -14.25
N LEU A 104 -15.21 -13.73 -12.92
CA LEU A 104 -15.16 -14.87 -12.00
C LEU A 104 -16.38 -15.79 -12.14
N ARG A 105 -17.58 -15.25 -12.39
CA ARG A 105 -18.77 -16.07 -12.72
C ARG A 105 -18.57 -16.83 -14.02
N MET A 106 -18.05 -16.17 -15.07
CA MET A 106 -17.74 -16.82 -16.34
C MET A 106 -16.65 -17.90 -16.18
N ALA A 107 -15.77 -17.75 -15.19
CA ALA A 107 -14.77 -18.75 -14.81
C ALA A 107 -15.32 -19.88 -13.92
N HIS A 108 -16.61 -19.87 -13.58
CA HIS A 108 -17.28 -20.83 -12.69
C HIS A 108 -16.76 -20.90 -11.26
N VAL A 109 -16.30 -19.77 -10.70
CA VAL A 109 -15.99 -19.68 -9.27
C VAL A 109 -17.25 -19.92 -8.45
N GLY A 110 -17.17 -20.82 -7.47
CA GLY A 110 -18.34 -21.33 -6.73
C GLY A 110 -19.06 -20.25 -5.94
N ARG A 111 -18.36 -19.55 -5.03
CA ARG A 111 -18.92 -18.51 -4.17
C ARG A 111 -18.12 -17.22 -4.28
N ILE A 112 -18.79 -16.07 -4.48
CA ILE A 112 -18.13 -14.78 -4.69
C ILE A 112 -18.68 -13.77 -3.67
N GLY A 113 -17.77 -13.11 -2.93
CA GLY A 113 -18.12 -12.05 -1.99
C GLY A 113 -17.32 -10.78 -2.26
N ALA A 114 -17.97 -9.63 -2.05
CA ALA A 114 -17.34 -8.32 -2.19
C ALA A 114 -18.13 -7.24 -1.45
N ASP A 115 -17.44 -6.10 -1.17
CA ASP A 115 -18.11 -4.86 -0.85
C ASP A 115 -18.67 -4.23 -2.13
N SER A 116 -19.97 -3.92 -2.18
CA SER A 116 -20.57 -3.31 -3.36
C SER A 116 -21.67 -2.32 -2.99
N ARG A 117 -21.55 -1.08 -3.50
CA ARG A 117 -22.61 -0.06 -3.40
C ARG A 117 -23.75 -0.37 -4.35
N ASP A 118 -23.42 -0.86 -5.55
CA ASP A 118 -24.38 -1.20 -6.58
C ASP A 118 -25.05 -2.52 -6.28
N HIS A 119 -26.28 -2.69 -6.82
CA HIS A 119 -26.99 -3.98 -6.72
C HIS A 119 -26.31 -5.00 -7.64
N PRO A 120 -25.77 -6.10 -7.08
CA PRO A 120 -24.93 -7.04 -7.83
C PRO A 120 -25.73 -8.06 -8.66
N GLY A 121 -27.05 -8.16 -8.51
CA GLY A 121 -27.82 -9.26 -9.08
C GLY A 121 -27.25 -10.61 -8.63
N GLN A 122 -27.01 -11.50 -9.57
CA GLN A 122 -26.42 -12.85 -9.36
C GLN A 122 -24.89 -12.86 -9.42
N LEU A 123 -24.22 -11.70 -9.51
CA LEU A 123 -22.77 -11.64 -9.61
C LEU A 123 -22.08 -11.93 -8.26
N LEU A 124 -22.71 -11.55 -7.15
CA LEU A 124 -22.21 -11.82 -5.80
C LEU A 124 -23.16 -12.72 -5.02
N ASP A 125 -22.61 -13.72 -4.33
CA ASP A 125 -23.35 -14.52 -3.33
C ASP A 125 -23.40 -13.78 -1.98
N VAL A 126 -22.33 -13.01 -1.68
CA VAL A 126 -22.26 -12.19 -0.48
C VAL A 126 -21.97 -10.75 -0.87
N ARG A 127 -22.93 -9.89 -0.60
CA ARG A 127 -22.80 -8.44 -0.75
C ARG A 127 -22.54 -7.82 0.61
N HIS A 128 -21.31 -7.43 0.87
CA HIS A 128 -20.98 -6.59 2.01
C HIS A 128 -21.30 -5.11 1.69
N ARG A 129 -21.54 -4.32 2.71
CA ARG A 129 -21.65 -2.85 2.63
C ARG A 129 -20.73 -2.25 3.68
N ARG A 130 -19.68 -1.60 3.18
CA ARG A 130 -18.66 -0.95 3.99
C ARG A 130 -19.27 0.13 4.88
N LEU A 131 -18.87 0.12 6.14
CA LEU A 131 -19.19 1.20 7.08
C LEU A 131 -18.42 2.48 6.71
N PRO A 132 -19.01 3.67 6.92
CA PRO A 132 -18.30 4.95 6.76
C PRO A 132 -17.07 5.01 7.66
N GLY A 133 -16.02 5.74 7.22
CA GLY A 133 -14.82 6.00 8.03
C GLY A 133 -13.91 4.79 8.27
N ARG A 134 -14.23 3.59 7.78
CA ARG A 134 -13.38 2.41 7.95
C ARG A 134 -12.08 2.54 7.19
N HIS A 135 -10.96 2.23 7.84
CA HIS A 135 -9.66 2.08 7.20
C HIS A 135 -9.70 0.97 6.13
N GLU A 136 -8.95 1.10 5.03
CA GLU A 136 -9.00 0.11 3.93
C GLU A 136 -8.62 -1.30 4.39
N ALA A 137 -7.66 -1.45 5.32
CA ALA A 137 -7.30 -2.75 5.89
C ALA A 137 -8.44 -3.38 6.71
N GLU A 138 -9.13 -2.57 7.52
CA GLU A 138 -10.28 -3.02 8.29
C GLU A 138 -11.48 -3.35 7.41
N ALA A 139 -11.75 -2.52 6.40
CA ALA A 139 -12.84 -2.76 5.45
C ALA A 139 -12.62 -4.02 4.61
N ALA A 140 -11.36 -4.33 4.28
CA ALA A 140 -11.00 -5.59 3.63
C ALA A 140 -11.29 -6.79 4.55
N LEU A 141 -10.93 -6.68 5.84
CA LEU A 141 -11.18 -7.73 6.84
C LEU A 141 -12.67 -7.91 7.11
N ASP A 142 -13.44 -6.80 7.21
CA ASP A 142 -14.91 -6.86 7.35
C ASP A 142 -15.55 -7.59 6.15
N THR A 143 -15.06 -7.35 4.93
CA THR A 143 -15.55 -8.03 3.73
C THR A 143 -15.22 -9.52 3.75
N ALA A 144 -14.01 -9.89 4.20
CA ALA A 144 -13.62 -11.29 4.39
C ALA A 144 -14.52 -11.97 5.43
N ALA A 145 -14.77 -11.32 6.57
CA ALA A 145 -15.64 -11.82 7.63
C ALA A 145 -17.10 -12.03 7.15
N ALA A 146 -17.63 -11.11 6.32
CA ALA A 146 -18.94 -11.27 5.72
C ALA A 146 -19.03 -12.52 4.82
N LEU A 147 -17.94 -12.91 4.17
CA LEU A 147 -17.85 -14.13 3.38
C LEU A 147 -17.59 -15.40 4.23
N GLY A 148 -17.36 -15.21 5.54
CA GLY A 148 -17.16 -16.28 6.52
C GLY A 148 -15.69 -16.51 6.88
N PHE A 149 -14.75 -15.71 6.39
CA PHE A 149 -13.34 -15.81 6.73
C PHE A 149 -13.00 -14.95 7.94
N LEU A 150 -12.75 -15.59 9.06
CA LEU A 150 -12.36 -14.92 10.30
C LEU A 150 -10.85 -15.07 10.53
N PRO A 151 -10.19 -14.04 11.06
CA PRO A 151 -8.78 -14.15 11.42
C PRO A 151 -8.59 -15.17 12.54
N GLU A 152 -7.40 -15.76 12.61
CA GLU A 152 -7.00 -16.56 13.77
C GLU A 152 -7.05 -15.71 15.04
N PRO A 153 -7.40 -16.29 16.21
CA PRO A 153 -7.50 -15.54 17.48
C PRO A 153 -6.20 -14.82 17.88
N THR A 154 -5.07 -15.28 17.38
CA THR A 154 -3.74 -14.69 17.63
C THR A 154 -3.33 -13.62 16.61
N ASP A 155 -4.13 -13.40 15.57
CA ASP A 155 -3.86 -12.36 14.57
C ASP A 155 -4.35 -11.00 15.07
N ASP A 156 -3.44 -10.06 15.22
CA ASP A 156 -3.72 -8.71 15.72
C ASP A 156 -4.28 -7.76 14.66
N GLY A 157 -4.50 -8.24 13.43
CA GLY A 157 -5.02 -7.46 12.30
C GLY A 157 -4.03 -6.46 11.69
N ARG A 158 -2.79 -6.36 12.18
CA ARG A 158 -1.78 -5.44 11.64
C ARG A 158 -1.30 -5.90 10.26
N LEU A 159 -0.75 -4.96 9.49
CA LEU A 159 -0.07 -5.30 8.24
C LEU A 159 1.16 -6.16 8.55
N ARG A 160 1.44 -7.12 7.67
CA ARG A 160 2.61 -7.99 7.75
C ARG A 160 3.07 -8.39 6.36
N VAL A 161 4.38 -8.57 6.23
CA VAL A 161 5.01 -9.20 5.07
C VAL A 161 5.86 -10.39 5.52
N LEU A 162 6.18 -11.27 4.58
CA LEU A 162 7.16 -12.34 4.83
C LEU A 162 8.48 -11.74 5.31
N PRO A 163 9.26 -12.44 6.16
CA PRO A 163 10.51 -11.92 6.70
C PRO A 163 11.40 -11.35 5.59
N PRO A 164 11.73 -10.04 5.65
CA PRO A 164 12.60 -9.43 4.66
C PRO A 164 14.07 -9.84 4.90
N PRO A 165 14.93 -9.70 3.88
CA PRO A 165 16.36 -10.01 4.00
C PRO A 165 17.08 -9.04 4.95
N ASP A 166 18.24 -9.45 5.44
CA ASP A 166 19.19 -8.57 6.10
C ASP A 166 19.77 -7.58 5.08
N THR A 167 19.80 -6.30 5.45
CA THR A 167 20.27 -5.20 4.60
C THR A 167 21.43 -4.43 5.21
N VAL A 168 22.09 -4.97 6.24
CA VAL A 168 23.22 -4.30 6.89
C VAL A 168 24.35 -3.95 5.94
N GLY A 169 24.57 -4.74 4.89
CA GLY A 169 25.51 -4.44 3.81
C GLY A 169 25.17 -3.19 3.01
N LEU A 170 23.88 -2.84 2.92
CA LEU A 170 23.39 -1.62 2.28
C LEU A 170 23.30 -0.46 3.25
N THR A 171 22.83 -0.70 4.47
CA THR A 171 22.53 0.36 5.43
C THR A 171 23.71 0.65 6.38
N GLY A 172 24.61 -0.29 6.60
CA GLY A 172 25.58 -0.24 7.68
C GLY A 172 24.92 -0.51 9.04
N ASN A 173 25.73 -0.61 10.10
CA ASN A 173 25.28 -0.84 11.46
C ASN A 173 24.81 0.46 12.15
N GLY A 174 23.95 0.31 13.16
CA GLY A 174 23.46 1.39 14.03
C GLY A 174 22.16 2.02 13.55
N PRO A 175 21.57 2.90 14.37
CA PRO A 175 20.28 3.51 14.14
C PRO A 175 20.28 4.44 12.91
N TYR A 176 19.13 4.57 12.24
CA TYR A 176 18.97 5.49 11.11
C TYR A 176 17.48 5.80 10.84
N VAL A 177 17.28 6.96 10.22
CA VAL A 177 15.98 7.40 9.69
C VAL A 177 15.97 7.18 8.17
N VAL A 178 14.88 6.65 7.64
CA VAL A 178 14.66 6.55 6.20
C VAL A 178 13.81 7.71 5.73
N VAL A 179 14.21 8.35 4.63
CA VAL A 179 13.39 9.31 3.86
C VAL A 179 13.11 8.71 2.49
N HIS A 180 11.81 8.58 2.15
CA HIS A 180 11.37 8.14 0.82
C HIS A 180 10.62 9.28 0.13
N PRO A 181 11.28 10.06 -0.75
CA PRO A 181 10.69 11.26 -1.35
C PRO A 181 9.68 10.98 -2.46
N GLY A 182 9.76 9.78 -3.08
CA GLY A 182 8.95 9.41 -4.24
C GLY A 182 7.48 9.20 -3.94
N ALA A 183 6.63 9.50 -4.92
CA ALA A 183 5.20 9.20 -4.88
C ALA A 183 4.66 8.93 -6.29
N SER A 184 3.77 7.94 -6.41
CA SER A 184 3.15 7.56 -7.69
C SER A 184 2.21 8.62 -8.30
N ALA A 185 1.74 9.56 -7.48
CA ALA A 185 0.89 10.67 -7.92
C ALA A 185 1.52 12.00 -7.52
N PRO A 186 1.76 12.93 -8.47
CA PRO A 186 2.37 14.22 -8.16
C PRO A 186 1.67 15.02 -7.05
N ALA A 187 0.34 14.91 -6.93
CA ALA A 187 -0.42 15.54 -5.85
C ALA A 187 -0.12 14.97 -4.44
N ARG A 188 0.65 13.91 -4.34
CA ARG A 188 1.07 13.28 -3.07
C ARG A 188 2.57 13.39 -2.83
N ALA A 189 3.30 13.96 -3.78
CA ALA A 189 4.74 14.18 -3.66
C ALA A 189 5.02 15.48 -2.90
N TRP A 190 5.88 15.41 -1.90
CA TRP A 190 6.48 16.60 -1.30
C TRP A 190 7.58 17.13 -2.22
N SER A 191 7.80 18.44 -2.27
CA SER A 191 8.77 18.97 -3.21
C SER A 191 10.19 18.45 -2.92
N PRO A 192 11.00 18.15 -3.96
CA PRO A 192 12.39 17.68 -3.78
C PRO A 192 13.21 18.61 -2.90
N TYR A 193 13.04 19.91 -3.09
CA TYR A 193 13.70 20.94 -2.28
C TYR A 193 13.37 20.79 -0.79
N ARG A 194 12.10 20.65 -0.43
CA ARG A 194 11.67 20.44 0.95
C ARG A 194 12.17 19.12 1.53
N CYS A 195 12.20 18.07 0.70
CA CYS A 195 12.78 16.79 1.10
C CYS A 195 14.27 16.95 1.44
N ALA A 196 15.04 17.67 0.61
CA ALA A 196 16.45 17.91 0.84
C ALA A 196 16.70 18.75 2.10
N GLU A 197 15.89 19.80 2.34
CA GLU A 197 15.94 20.58 3.59
C GLU A 197 15.71 19.70 4.81
N ALA A 198 14.72 18.80 4.77
CA ALA A 198 14.42 17.89 5.88
C ALA A 198 15.54 16.87 6.10
N VAL A 199 16.14 16.34 5.03
CA VAL A 199 17.30 15.43 5.11
C VAL A 199 18.47 16.13 5.78
N ALA A 200 18.80 17.35 5.37
CA ALA A 200 19.88 18.14 5.98
C ALA A 200 19.58 18.43 7.48
N ALA A 201 18.36 18.86 7.80
CA ALA A 201 17.97 19.15 9.20
C ALA A 201 17.98 17.90 10.09
N LEU A 202 17.62 16.73 9.57
CA LEU A 202 17.74 15.46 10.29
C LEU A 202 19.20 15.09 10.55
N ALA A 203 20.08 15.29 9.56
CA ALA A 203 21.51 15.07 9.72
C ALA A 203 22.13 16.04 10.74
N ASP A 204 21.77 17.32 10.70
CA ASP A 204 22.21 18.35 11.65
C ASP A 204 21.71 18.03 13.08
N ALA A 205 20.54 17.39 13.21
CA ALA A 205 20.02 16.90 14.49
C ALA A 205 20.72 15.61 15.00
N GLY A 206 21.74 15.12 14.27
CA GLY A 206 22.54 13.96 14.64
C GLY A 206 21.99 12.62 14.19
N HIS A 207 20.95 12.59 13.35
CA HIS A 207 20.42 11.35 12.79
C HIS A 207 21.22 10.93 11.55
N ARG A 208 21.52 9.65 11.44
CA ARG A 208 21.99 9.07 10.21
C ARG A 208 20.79 8.90 9.27
N VAL A 209 20.86 9.47 8.07
CA VAL A 209 19.74 9.47 7.11
C VAL A 209 20.06 8.57 5.93
N ILE A 210 19.09 7.78 5.52
CA ILE A 210 19.11 6.96 4.31
C ILE A 210 17.95 7.39 3.42
N VAL A 211 18.25 7.74 2.16
CA VAL A 211 17.22 8.09 1.17
C VAL A 211 16.98 6.89 0.27
N THR A 212 15.71 6.53 0.07
CA THR A 212 15.30 5.38 -0.75
C THR A 212 14.41 5.83 -1.89
N GLY A 213 14.41 5.07 -2.99
CA GLY A 213 13.57 5.31 -4.16
C GLY A 213 13.66 4.16 -5.16
N GLY A 214 12.70 4.08 -6.07
CA GLY A 214 12.70 3.11 -7.15
C GLY A 214 13.77 3.39 -8.22
N PRO A 215 13.93 2.49 -9.20
CA PRO A 215 14.90 2.68 -10.31
C PRO A 215 14.69 3.99 -11.09
N ASP A 216 13.44 4.41 -11.28
CA ASP A 216 13.08 5.62 -12.00
C ASP A 216 13.24 6.90 -11.15
N GLU A 217 13.56 6.77 -9.85
CA GLU A 217 13.68 7.87 -8.89
C GLU A 217 15.15 8.20 -8.52
N THR A 218 16.13 7.60 -9.20
CA THR A 218 17.55 7.76 -8.86
C THR A 218 18.07 9.20 -8.96
N ALA A 219 17.50 10.01 -9.85
CA ALA A 219 17.84 11.44 -9.94
C ALA A 219 17.28 12.20 -8.72
N LEU A 220 16.04 11.93 -8.34
CA LEU A 220 15.37 12.51 -7.18
C LEU A 220 16.10 12.14 -5.88
N THR A 221 16.43 10.86 -5.69
CA THR A 221 17.09 10.41 -4.45
C THR A 221 18.48 11.00 -4.30
N ARG A 222 19.22 11.14 -5.40
CA ARG A 222 20.53 11.81 -5.41
C ARG A 222 20.44 13.30 -5.03
N GLU A 223 19.46 14.02 -5.60
CA GLU A 223 19.19 15.41 -5.26
C GLU A 223 18.85 15.57 -3.77
N VAL A 224 17.95 14.74 -3.27
CA VAL A 224 17.45 14.79 -1.88
C VAL A 224 18.52 14.36 -0.87
N SER A 225 19.37 13.40 -1.21
CA SER A 225 20.46 12.92 -0.34
C SER A 225 21.56 13.96 -0.15
N GLY A 226 21.84 14.75 -1.18
CA GLY A 226 23.00 15.64 -1.18
C GLY A 226 24.27 14.88 -0.80
N GLU A 227 25.10 15.50 0.04
CA GLU A 227 26.33 14.90 0.57
C GLU A 227 26.19 14.39 2.02
N VAL A 228 25.01 14.57 2.64
CA VAL A 228 24.79 14.31 4.06
C VAL A 228 24.08 12.99 4.35
N ALA A 229 23.38 12.43 3.36
CA ALA A 229 22.63 11.19 3.52
C ALA A 229 23.15 10.09 2.58
N ARG A 230 22.88 8.84 2.96
CA ARG A 230 23.19 7.69 2.11
C ARG A 230 22.10 7.48 1.06
N ASP A 231 22.45 7.60 -0.22
CA ASP A 231 21.54 7.34 -1.33
C ASP A 231 21.44 5.83 -1.64
N LEU A 232 20.23 5.29 -1.57
CA LEU A 232 19.87 3.92 -1.97
C LEU A 232 18.86 3.91 -3.14
N GLY A 233 18.70 5.00 -3.87
CA GLY A 233 17.84 5.08 -5.06
C GLY A 233 18.17 4.01 -6.09
N GLY A 234 17.16 3.20 -6.48
CA GLY A 234 17.32 2.10 -7.44
C GLY A 234 18.18 0.93 -6.96
N ARG A 235 18.58 0.86 -5.69
CA ARG A 235 19.50 -0.16 -5.16
C ARG A 235 18.79 -1.28 -4.39
N THR A 236 17.47 -1.21 -4.28
CA THR A 236 16.64 -2.23 -3.62
C THR A 236 15.47 -2.61 -4.51
N ASP A 237 15.17 -3.89 -4.54
CA ASP A 237 13.85 -4.39 -4.91
C ASP A 237 12.86 -4.18 -3.73
N PRO A 238 11.57 -4.45 -3.88
CA PRO A 238 10.60 -4.28 -2.80
C PRO A 238 10.91 -5.11 -1.53
N ARG A 239 11.49 -6.30 -1.65
CA ARG A 239 11.90 -7.11 -0.49
C ARG A 239 13.11 -6.52 0.22
N GLY A 240 14.11 -6.06 -0.54
CA GLY A 240 15.26 -5.34 -0.01
C GLY A 240 14.84 -4.03 0.66
N LEU A 241 13.91 -3.29 0.06
CA LEU A 241 13.33 -2.09 0.68
C LEU A 241 12.65 -2.44 2.01
N ALA A 242 11.88 -3.52 2.10
CA ALA A 242 11.28 -3.97 3.36
C ALA A 242 12.35 -4.23 4.44
N GLY A 243 13.50 -4.80 4.07
CA GLY A 243 14.65 -4.98 4.99
C GLY A 243 15.24 -3.67 5.49
N VAL A 244 15.43 -2.71 4.58
CA VAL A 244 15.89 -1.35 4.94
C VAL A 244 14.89 -0.66 5.86
N LEU A 245 13.58 -0.73 5.56
CA LEU A 245 12.54 -0.12 6.37
C LEU A 245 12.42 -0.78 7.75
N ARG A 246 12.51 -2.12 7.82
CA ARG A 246 12.41 -2.88 9.08
C ARG A 246 13.50 -2.49 10.09
N SER A 247 14.70 -2.19 9.61
CA SER A 247 15.85 -1.87 10.45
C SER A 247 15.98 -0.36 10.73
N ALA A 248 15.08 0.46 10.19
CA ALA A 248 15.01 1.90 10.47
C ALA A 248 14.28 2.16 11.78
N ASP A 249 14.68 3.22 12.49
CA ASP A 249 13.98 3.67 13.69
C ASP A 249 12.67 4.39 13.35
N VAL A 250 12.68 5.19 12.28
CA VAL A 250 11.53 5.94 11.77
C VAL A 250 11.63 6.05 10.24
N VAL A 251 10.49 6.00 9.58
CA VAL A 251 10.37 6.26 8.14
C VAL A 251 9.61 7.56 7.90
N VAL A 252 10.17 8.45 7.09
CA VAL A 252 9.51 9.66 6.58
C VAL A 252 9.12 9.44 5.13
N SER A 253 7.83 9.46 4.81
CA SER A 253 7.33 9.17 3.46
C SER A 253 5.99 9.83 3.19
N GLY A 254 5.68 10.10 1.94
CA GLY A 254 4.33 10.48 1.50
C GLY A 254 3.30 9.37 1.69
N ASN A 255 2.01 9.65 1.39
CA ASN A 255 0.98 8.62 1.35
C ASN A 255 1.12 7.74 0.09
N THR A 256 2.05 6.80 0.14
CA THR A 256 2.47 5.93 -0.96
C THR A 256 2.83 4.52 -0.46
N GLY A 257 3.13 3.61 -1.38
CA GLY A 257 3.43 2.20 -1.05
C GLY A 257 4.47 1.98 0.05
N PRO A 258 5.62 2.66 0.04
CA PRO A 258 6.64 2.58 1.09
C PRO A 258 6.15 2.90 2.50
N ALA A 259 5.20 3.82 2.68
CA ALA A 259 4.60 4.08 3.99
C ALA A 259 3.82 2.88 4.53
N HIS A 260 3.07 2.18 3.66
CA HIS A 260 2.38 0.93 4.02
C HIS A 260 3.35 -0.23 4.23
N LEU A 261 4.46 -0.26 3.47
CA LEU A 261 5.50 -1.26 3.66
C LEU A 261 6.23 -1.07 5.01
N ALA A 262 6.53 0.19 5.40
CA ALA A 262 7.05 0.51 6.72
C ALA A 262 6.10 0.01 7.83
N ALA A 263 4.81 0.28 7.68
CA ALA A 263 3.80 -0.24 8.60
C ALA A 263 3.77 -1.77 8.63
N ALA A 264 3.94 -2.44 7.49
CA ALA A 264 3.92 -3.90 7.39
C ALA A 264 5.16 -4.59 8.01
N VAL A 265 6.27 -3.86 8.16
CA VAL A 265 7.46 -4.34 8.89
C VAL A 265 7.54 -3.82 10.32
N GLY A 266 6.53 -3.06 10.78
CA GLY A 266 6.41 -2.60 12.16
C GLY A 266 7.13 -1.29 12.49
N THR A 267 7.63 -0.56 11.50
CA THR A 267 8.41 0.66 11.70
C THR A 267 7.51 1.89 11.81
N PRO A 268 7.70 2.77 12.79
CA PRO A 268 6.97 4.03 12.93
C PRO A 268 7.11 4.95 11.71
N VAL A 269 6.06 5.71 11.39
CA VAL A 269 6.01 6.53 10.17
C VAL A 269 5.66 7.98 10.46
N VAL A 270 6.49 8.90 9.98
CA VAL A 270 6.10 10.30 9.73
C VAL A 270 5.55 10.35 8.31
N SER A 271 4.24 10.53 8.19
CA SER A 271 3.56 10.52 6.90
C SER A 271 3.24 11.94 6.43
N LEU A 272 3.89 12.34 5.34
CA LEU A 272 3.60 13.58 4.60
C LEU A 272 2.32 13.33 3.78
N PHE A 273 1.18 13.56 4.40
CA PHE A 273 -0.09 13.08 3.88
C PHE A 273 -0.88 14.16 3.15
N ALA A 274 -0.95 14.05 1.82
CA ALA A 274 -1.78 14.92 0.99
C ALA A 274 -3.27 14.52 1.12
N PRO A 275 -4.19 15.48 1.37
CA PRO A 275 -5.59 15.19 1.66
C PRO A 275 -6.43 14.82 0.45
N VAL A 276 -5.83 14.69 -0.75
CA VAL A 276 -6.53 14.23 -1.96
C VAL A 276 -7.23 12.88 -1.79
N VAL A 277 -6.80 12.08 -0.82
CA VAL A 277 -7.50 10.91 -0.29
C VAL A 277 -7.63 11.05 1.23
N PRO A 278 -8.70 10.51 1.85
CA PRO A 278 -8.91 10.65 3.29
C PRO A 278 -7.87 9.84 4.10
N ALA A 279 -7.20 10.48 5.06
CA ALA A 279 -6.21 9.84 5.92
C ALA A 279 -6.82 8.71 6.77
N GLU A 280 -8.06 8.86 7.21
CA GLU A 280 -8.81 7.82 7.94
C GLU A 280 -8.86 6.47 7.23
N ARG A 281 -8.69 6.47 5.89
CA ARG A 281 -8.74 5.27 5.06
C ARG A 281 -7.37 4.72 4.67
N TRP A 282 -6.37 5.59 4.49
CA TRP A 282 -5.07 5.24 3.92
C TRP A 282 -3.86 5.68 4.73
N ALA A 283 -4.02 6.18 5.96
CA ALA A 283 -2.85 6.40 6.81
C ALA A 283 -2.08 5.08 7.04
N PRO A 284 -0.78 5.11 7.38
CA PRO A 284 -0.06 3.91 7.80
C PRO A 284 -0.80 3.19 8.92
N TYR A 285 -1.04 1.87 8.76
CA TYR A 285 -1.94 1.12 9.62
C TYR A 285 -1.21 0.21 10.61
N GLY A 286 -1.58 0.31 11.88
CA GLY A 286 -1.10 -0.59 12.94
C GLY A 286 0.27 -0.25 13.51
N VAL A 287 0.82 0.93 13.21
CA VAL A 287 2.07 1.45 13.77
C VAL A 287 1.90 2.88 14.29
N SER A 288 2.81 3.32 15.17
CA SER A 288 2.86 4.73 15.58
C SER A 288 3.08 5.63 14.37
N THR A 289 2.18 6.59 14.18
CA THR A 289 2.19 7.44 12.98
C THR A 289 1.93 8.90 13.35
N ILE A 290 2.73 9.80 12.78
CA ILE A 290 2.46 11.25 12.82
C ILE A 290 2.14 11.69 11.39
N LEU A 291 0.95 12.27 11.21
CA LEU A 291 0.55 12.86 9.94
C LEU A 291 0.98 14.32 9.89
N LEU A 292 1.70 14.70 8.85
CA LEU A 292 2.04 16.06 8.50
C LEU A 292 1.34 16.44 7.20
N GLY A 293 0.94 17.69 7.09
CA GLY A 293 0.19 18.23 5.96
C GLY A 293 -1.22 18.67 6.33
N ASP A 294 -1.75 19.67 5.61
CA ASP A 294 -3.09 20.21 5.85
C ASP A 294 -4.18 19.26 5.34
N GLN A 295 -4.83 18.56 6.27
CA GLN A 295 -5.91 17.63 5.95
C GLN A 295 -7.22 18.33 5.57
N GLN A 296 -7.32 19.65 5.72
CA GLN A 296 -8.51 20.47 5.40
C GLN A 296 -8.32 21.29 4.13
N ALA A 297 -7.21 21.13 3.42
CA ALA A 297 -6.95 21.84 2.17
C ALA A 297 -8.10 21.65 1.16
N PRO A 298 -8.37 22.65 0.28
CA PRO A 298 -9.51 22.64 -0.64
C PRO A 298 -9.57 21.43 -1.58
N CYS A 299 -8.44 20.71 -1.76
CA CYS A 299 -8.37 19.50 -2.57
C CYS A 299 -8.71 18.21 -1.77
N ALA A 300 -9.16 18.31 -0.52
CA ALA A 300 -9.47 17.14 0.29
C ALA A 300 -10.55 16.26 -0.37
N GLY A 301 -10.26 14.95 -0.46
CA GLY A 301 -11.17 13.96 -1.02
C GLY A 301 -11.35 13.99 -2.54
N THR A 302 -10.68 14.89 -3.27
CA THR A 302 -10.84 15.04 -4.74
C THR A 302 -10.22 13.88 -5.54
N ARG A 303 -9.28 13.15 -4.96
CA ARG A 303 -8.48 12.13 -5.63
C ARG A 303 -7.66 12.66 -6.81
N ALA A 304 -7.38 13.95 -6.82
CA ALA A 304 -6.63 14.60 -7.88
C ALA A 304 -5.24 13.93 -8.04
N ARG A 305 -4.86 13.64 -9.28
CA ARG A 305 -3.54 13.13 -9.63
C ARG A 305 -2.48 14.24 -9.58
N HIS A 306 -2.85 15.44 -9.99
CA HIS A 306 -2.04 16.66 -9.92
C HIS A 306 -2.69 17.63 -8.94
N CYS A 307 -1.88 18.36 -8.18
CA CYS A 307 -2.40 19.32 -7.22
C CYS A 307 -3.20 20.41 -7.95
N PRO A 308 -4.48 20.62 -7.59
CA PRO A 308 -5.29 21.68 -8.21
C PRO A 308 -5.03 23.06 -7.59
N GLN A 309 -4.22 23.13 -6.51
CA GLN A 309 -3.89 24.37 -5.81
C GLN A 309 -2.49 24.84 -6.22
N PRO A 310 -2.32 26.11 -6.62
CA PRO A 310 -0.98 26.67 -6.89
C PRO A 310 -0.07 26.54 -5.67
N GLY A 311 1.19 26.13 -5.90
CA GLY A 311 2.22 26.04 -4.86
C GLY A 311 2.07 24.83 -3.91
N HIS A 312 1.11 23.94 -4.12
CA HIS A 312 0.92 22.71 -3.35
C HIS A 312 0.93 22.92 -1.81
N PRO A 313 0.21 23.92 -1.26
CA PRO A 313 0.42 24.40 0.11
C PRO A 313 0.20 23.34 1.19
N CYS A 314 -0.68 22.36 0.96
CA CYS A 314 -0.96 21.32 1.97
C CYS A 314 0.26 20.49 2.38
N LEU A 315 1.27 20.38 1.51
CA LEU A 315 2.54 19.72 1.82
C LEU A 315 3.71 20.71 1.86
N ASP A 316 3.80 21.70 0.97
CA ASP A 316 4.95 22.60 0.89
C ASP A 316 5.04 23.56 2.09
N ASP A 317 3.95 23.77 2.85
CA ASP A 317 3.96 24.49 4.11
C ASP A 317 4.53 23.65 5.29
N VAL A 318 4.66 22.32 5.11
CA VAL A 318 5.37 21.47 6.08
C VAL A 318 6.85 21.81 6.04
N THR A 319 7.41 22.18 7.19
CA THR A 319 8.83 22.59 7.29
C THR A 319 9.73 21.42 7.65
N ALA A 320 11.04 21.56 7.39
CA ALA A 320 12.05 20.62 7.88
C ALA A 320 12.01 20.45 9.40
N THR A 321 11.74 21.54 10.14
CA THR A 321 11.59 21.50 11.61
C THR A 321 10.44 20.62 12.05
N ASP A 322 9.29 20.67 11.36
CA ASP A 322 8.13 19.82 11.67
C ASP A 322 8.48 18.34 11.51
N VAL A 323 9.24 18.00 10.47
CA VAL A 323 9.72 16.62 10.25
C VAL A 323 10.67 16.17 11.35
N VAL A 324 11.66 17.00 11.73
CA VAL A 324 12.61 16.67 12.81
C VAL A 324 11.87 16.46 14.13
N LEU A 325 10.94 17.34 14.48
CA LEU A 325 10.16 17.21 15.72
C LEU A 325 9.28 15.95 15.72
N ALA A 326 8.68 15.62 14.57
CA ALA A 326 7.87 14.41 14.42
C ALA A 326 8.72 13.14 14.59
N VAL A 327 9.90 13.09 13.95
CA VAL A 327 10.85 11.97 14.11
C VAL A 327 11.27 11.83 15.57
N GLN A 328 11.69 12.92 16.22
CA GLN A 328 12.12 12.90 17.63
C GLN A 328 11.00 12.44 18.58
N LYS A 329 9.73 12.79 18.26
CA LYS A 329 8.58 12.35 19.06
C LYS A 329 8.39 10.83 18.93
N LEU A 330 8.41 10.27 17.72
CA LEU A 330 8.27 8.82 17.49
C LEU A 330 9.41 8.03 18.15
N LEU A 331 10.65 8.53 18.10
CA LEU A 331 11.80 7.90 18.76
C LEU A 331 11.63 7.80 20.29
N LYS A 332 11.05 8.83 20.92
CA LYS A 332 10.79 8.83 22.38
C LYS A 332 9.67 7.86 22.76
N GLU A 333 8.68 7.66 21.89
CA GLU A 333 7.56 6.74 22.14
C GLU A 333 7.96 5.26 21.96
N SER A 334 9.08 5.01 21.28
CA SER A 334 9.61 3.65 21.01
C SER A 334 10.61 3.16 22.06
N THR A 335 11.03 4.03 23.00
CA THR A 335 11.94 3.74 24.13
C THR A 335 11.15 3.43 25.39
#